data_2804eb28bbbf41a63d8bf5954a7252cf
#
_entry.id   2804eb28bbbf41a63d8bf5954a7252cf
#
_cell.length_a   1.000
_cell.length_b   1.000
_cell.length_c   1.000
_cell.angle_alpha   90.00
_cell.angle_beta   90.00
_cell.angle_gamma   90.00
#
_symmetry.space_group_name_H-M   'P 1'
#
loop_
_entity.id
_entity.type
_entity.pdbx_description
1 polymer ?
#
loop_
_entity_poly.entity_id
_entity_poly.type
_entity_poly.pdbx_seq_one_letter_code
_entity_poly.pdbx_strand_id
1 'polypeptide(L)'
;MLTSEFKPWHVPAFLVKYAYLTVMRRPVLVHFEVTMRCNAHCNFCDYWKTDASTRSDELDSFAAAARFFNPMVITFTGGEPTLRRDLENIVAGVRDAVTLKYITLITHGGMLTPERARSLWQAGINQFNISLDYLDARHDRARGIPGLSEKIMRSIPRMREIGITGIRFNTVIKRDNLDQLLPIVQRARELGCGVNFSCYTAAKNGNADGVIDREQTRQLEGVMRE
;
A
#
# COMPACT_ATOMS: atom_id res chain seq x y z
N MET A 1 -17.33 -9.12 -16.09
CA MET A 1 -17.39 -8.55 -14.73
C MET A 1 -16.29 -9.20 -13.89
N LEU A 2 -15.16 -8.55 -13.74
CA LEU A 2 -14.13 -8.97 -12.81
C LEU A 2 -14.47 -8.35 -11.46
N THR A 3 -15.13 -9.10 -10.60
CA THR A 3 -15.28 -8.70 -9.20
C THR A 3 -13.90 -8.65 -8.59
N SER A 4 -13.52 -7.50 -8.07
CA SER A 4 -12.26 -7.28 -7.36
C SER A 4 -12.13 -8.09 -6.07
N GLU A 5 -13.10 -8.91 -5.75
CA GLU A 5 -13.17 -9.72 -4.53
C GLU A 5 -12.59 -11.11 -4.75
N PHE A 6 -11.64 -11.47 -3.91
CA PHE A 6 -11.20 -12.85 -3.76
C PHE A 6 -12.36 -13.68 -3.20
N LYS A 7 -12.79 -14.71 -3.94
CA LYS A 7 -13.89 -15.58 -3.52
C LYS A 7 -13.36 -16.98 -3.16
N PRO A 8 -14.01 -17.70 -2.22
CA PRO A 8 -13.52 -19.01 -1.76
C PRO A 8 -13.23 -20.02 -2.89
N TRP A 9 -13.98 -19.99 -3.97
CA TRP A 9 -13.76 -20.90 -5.11
C TRP A 9 -12.52 -20.58 -5.95
N HIS A 10 -11.86 -19.43 -5.72
CA HIS A 10 -10.56 -19.14 -6.32
C HIS A 10 -9.41 -19.85 -5.59
N VAL A 11 -9.62 -20.32 -4.35
CA VAL A 11 -8.58 -20.90 -3.50
C VAL A 11 -7.85 -22.07 -4.19
N PRO A 12 -8.52 -23.08 -4.78
CA PRO A 12 -7.80 -24.19 -5.43
C PRO A 12 -6.89 -23.71 -6.55
N ALA A 13 -7.37 -22.79 -7.40
CA ALA A 13 -6.57 -22.25 -8.51
C ALA A 13 -5.37 -21.45 -8.02
N PHE A 14 -5.52 -20.68 -6.93
CA PHE A 14 -4.40 -19.96 -6.30
C PHE A 14 -3.39 -20.93 -5.67
N LEU A 15 -3.82 -22.03 -5.05
CA LEU A 15 -2.92 -23.05 -4.51
C LEU A 15 -2.11 -23.72 -5.62
N VAL A 16 -2.74 -24.07 -6.73
CA VAL A 16 -2.06 -24.65 -7.90
C VAL A 16 -1.02 -23.65 -8.45
N LYS A 17 -1.41 -22.37 -8.61
CA LYS A 17 -0.47 -21.34 -9.07
C LYS A 17 0.68 -21.15 -8.08
N TYR A 18 0.42 -21.15 -6.77
CA TYR A 18 1.45 -21.03 -5.74
C TYR A 18 2.45 -22.19 -5.83
N ALA A 19 1.96 -23.44 -5.92
CA ALA A 19 2.81 -24.63 -6.08
C ALA A 19 3.67 -24.53 -7.36
N TYR A 20 3.06 -24.14 -8.48
CA TYR A 20 3.77 -23.91 -9.74
C TYR A 20 4.90 -22.88 -9.60
N LEU A 21 4.61 -21.70 -9.04
CA LEU A 21 5.61 -20.64 -8.86
C LEU A 21 6.75 -21.10 -7.94
N THR A 22 6.44 -21.83 -6.88
CA THR A 22 7.43 -22.36 -5.93
C THR A 22 8.35 -23.37 -6.60
N VAL A 23 7.80 -24.36 -7.35
CA VAL A 23 8.57 -25.37 -8.08
C VAL A 23 9.45 -24.71 -9.15
N MET A 24 8.89 -23.76 -9.89
CA MET A 24 9.60 -23.03 -10.94
C MET A 24 10.53 -21.92 -10.42
N ARG A 25 10.66 -21.75 -9.10
CA ARG A 25 11.46 -20.71 -8.43
C ARG A 25 11.17 -19.30 -8.96
N ARG A 26 9.88 -19.01 -9.20
CA ARG A 26 9.40 -17.69 -9.65
C ARG A 26 8.87 -16.89 -8.46
N PRO A 27 8.93 -15.54 -8.51
CA PRO A 27 8.43 -14.71 -7.44
C PRO A 27 6.92 -14.83 -7.29
N VAL A 28 6.45 -15.04 -6.05
CA VAL A 28 5.03 -15.05 -5.69
C VAL A 28 4.49 -13.63 -5.60
N LEU A 29 5.33 -12.71 -5.13
CA LEU A 29 5.03 -11.28 -4.95
C LEU A 29 6.03 -10.44 -5.75
N VAL A 30 5.53 -9.42 -6.45
CA VAL A 30 6.33 -8.43 -7.16
C VAL A 30 5.88 -7.02 -6.74
N HIS A 31 6.85 -6.16 -6.44
CA HIS A 31 6.62 -4.74 -6.23
C HIS A 31 7.04 -3.96 -7.48
N PHE A 32 6.14 -3.13 -7.98
CA PHE A 32 6.45 -2.17 -9.05
C PHE A 32 6.54 -0.76 -8.45
N GLU A 33 7.75 -0.21 -8.42
CA GLU A 33 7.98 1.20 -8.11
C GLU A 33 7.71 2.02 -9.37
N VAL A 34 6.45 2.46 -9.53
CA VAL A 34 6.00 3.13 -10.75
C VAL A 34 6.47 4.57 -10.87
N THR A 35 6.97 5.15 -9.80
CA THR A 35 7.57 6.49 -9.78
C THR A 35 8.48 6.65 -8.57
N MET A 36 9.55 7.41 -8.73
CA MET A 36 10.38 7.86 -7.61
C MET A 36 9.90 9.19 -7.02
N ARG A 37 9.02 9.92 -7.73
CA ARG A 37 8.50 11.20 -7.27
C ARG A 37 7.55 11.02 -6.09
N CYS A 38 7.68 11.90 -5.09
CA CYS A 38 6.79 11.95 -3.94
C CYS A 38 6.56 13.41 -3.54
N ASN A 39 5.33 13.75 -3.20
CA ASN A 39 4.98 15.07 -2.67
C ASN A 39 4.84 15.06 -1.12
N ALA A 40 5.12 13.93 -0.46
CA ALA A 40 5.29 13.86 0.97
C ALA A 40 6.78 14.04 1.34
N HIS A 41 7.04 14.65 2.51
CA HIS A 41 8.40 14.88 3.02
C HIS A 41 8.61 14.12 4.33
N CYS A 42 8.40 12.78 4.25
CA CYS A 42 8.51 11.93 5.43
C CYS A 42 9.92 11.96 6.02
N ASN A 43 10.02 12.12 7.34
CA ASN A 43 11.30 12.16 8.06
C ASN A 43 12.05 10.81 8.09
N PHE A 44 11.39 9.73 7.68
CA PHE A 44 11.91 8.36 7.67
C PHE A 44 12.06 7.78 6.25
N CYS A 45 11.93 8.60 5.20
CA CYS A 45 11.98 8.15 3.81
C CYS A 45 12.66 9.20 2.93
N ASP A 46 13.45 8.75 1.94
CA ASP A 46 14.25 9.63 1.08
C ASP A 46 13.75 9.73 -0.37
N TYR A 47 12.62 9.11 -0.72
CA TYR A 47 12.07 9.18 -2.07
C TYR A 47 11.83 10.62 -2.56
N TRP A 48 11.35 11.50 -1.69
CA TRP A 48 11.07 12.89 -1.99
C TRP A 48 12.32 13.73 -2.33
N LYS A 49 13.51 13.24 -1.99
CA LYS A 49 14.80 13.86 -2.33
C LYS A 49 15.24 13.51 -3.76
N THR A 50 14.53 12.60 -4.43
CA THR A 50 14.91 12.09 -5.75
C THR A 50 14.24 12.93 -6.83
N ASP A 51 15.02 13.56 -7.68
CA ASP A 51 14.55 14.35 -8.85
C ASP A 51 14.41 13.46 -10.09
N ALA A 52 13.79 12.31 -9.93
CA ALA A 52 13.60 11.38 -11.04
C ALA A 52 12.31 11.68 -11.80
N SER A 53 12.41 11.96 -13.08
CA SER A 53 11.25 12.04 -13.97
C SER A 53 10.72 10.64 -14.29
N THR A 54 9.41 10.47 -14.30
CA THR A 54 8.76 9.26 -14.84
C THR A 54 8.60 9.40 -16.35
N ARG A 55 8.89 8.33 -17.08
CA ARG A 55 8.79 8.29 -18.54
C ARG A 55 7.49 7.60 -18.95
N SER A 56 6.83 8.11 -19.98
CA SER A 56 5.59 7.53 -20.49
C SER A 56 5.79 6.20 -21.24
N ASP A 57 7.02 5.95 -21.72
CA ASP A 57 7.41 4.72 -22.41
C ASP A 57 7.63 3.50 -21.45
N GLU A 58 7.58 3.70 -20.15
CA GLU A 58 7.68 2.62 -19.14
C GLU A 58 6.41 1.76 -19.05
N LEU A 59 5.29 2.21 -19.60
CA LEU A 59 3.99 1.51 -19.48
C LEU A 59 4.08 0.05 -19.95
N ASP A 60 4.65 -0.17 -21.14
CA ASP A 60 4.78 -1.50 -21.73
C ASP A 60 5.76 -2.38 -20.95
N SER A 61 6.76 -1.78 -20.31
CA SER A 61 7.74 -2.48 -19.49
C SER A 61 7.13 -3.11 -18.26
N PHE A 62 6.18 -2.44 -17.58
CA PHE A 62 5.48 -3.00 -16.42
C PHE A 62 4.61 -4.19 -16.80
N ALA A 63 3.87 -4.12 -17.90
CA ALA A 63 3.07 -5.21 -18.40
C ALA A 63 3.93 -6.40 -18.87
N ALA A 64 5.05 -6.14 -19.55
CA ALA A 64 6.00 -7.17 -19.98
C ALA A 64 6.65 -7.88 -18.79
N ALA A 65 7.11 -7.15 -17.78
CA ALA A 65 7.66 -7.70 -16.56
C ALA A 65 6.61 -8.54 -15.79
N ALA A 66 5.39 -8.02 -15.68
CA ALA A 66 4.29 -8.74 -15.04
C ALA A 66 3.97 -10.05 -15.76
N ARG A 67 3.95 -10.08 -17.10
CA ARG A 67 3.75 -11.27 -17.90
C ARG A 67 4.88 -12.28 -17.71
N PHE A 68 6.12 -11.79 -17.70
CA PHE A 68 7.31 -12.65 -17.54
C PHE A 68 7.32 -13.36 -16.18
N PHE A 69 7.09 -12.63 -15.09
CA PHE A 69 7.09 -13.20 -13.74
C PHE A 69 5.81 -13.95 -13.42
N ASN A 70 4.67 -13.53 -13.97
CA ASN A 70 3.31 -14.04 -13.70
C ASN A 70 3.04 -14.23 -12.19
N PRO A 71 3.27 -13.22 -11.32
CA PRO A 71 3.16 -13.38 -9.87
C PRO A 71 1.71 -13.55 -9.40
N MET A 72 1.51 -13.94 -8.15
CA MET A 72 0.19 -13.97 -7.51
C MET A 72 -0.20 -12.63 -6.93
N VAL A 73 0.76 -11.94 -6.34
CA VAL A 73 0.53 -10.63 -5.72
C VAL A 73 1.38 -9.58 -6.42
N ILE A 74 0.75 -8.48 -6.78
CA ILE A 74 1.40 -7.34 -7.39
C ILE A 74 1.13 -6.12 -6.54
N THR A 75 2.17 -5.42 -6.14
CA THR A 75 2.04 -4.18 -5.35
C THR A 75 2.59 -3.01 -6.16
N PHE A 76 1.74 -2.05 -6.45
CA PHE A 76 2.18 -0.76 -6.97
C PHE A 76 2.62 0.13 -5.82
N THR A 77 3.82 0.68 -5.93
CA THR A 77 4.48 1.51 -4.92
C THR A 77 5.47 2.46 -5.58
N GLY A 78 6.41 2.98 -4.82
CA GLY A 78 7.45 3.91 -5.24
C GLY A 78 7.52 5.10 -4.30
N GLY A 79 7.65 6.31 -4.82
CA GLY A 79 7.40 7.54 -4.07
C GLY A 79 5.91 7.64 -3.74
N GLU A 80 5.15 8.39 -4.52
CA GLU A 80 3.69 8.38 -4.44
C GLU A 80 3.09 7.99 -5.80
N PRO A 81 2.58 6.76 -5.95
CA PRO A 81 2.05 6.27 -7.23
C PRO A 81 0.92 7.12 -7.79
N THR A 82 0.07 7.70 -6.92
CA THR A 82 -1.08 8.51 -7.36
C THR A 82 -0.69 9.85 -7.98
N LEU A 83 0.59 10.24 -7.96
CA LEU A 83 1.10 11.36 -8.75
C LEU A 83 1.19 11.05 -10.25
N ARG A 84 1.24 9.77 -10.63
CA ARG A 84 1.20 9.39 -12.05
C ARG A 84 -0.19 9.56 -12.61
N ARG A 85 -0.29 10.30 -13.71
CA ARG A 85 -1.56 10.53 -14.41
C ARG A 85 -2.03 9.31 -15.20
N ASP A 86 -1.10 8.44 -15.59
CA ASP A 86 -1.31 7.22 -16.38
C ASP A 86 -1.38 5.94 -15.51
N LEU A 87 -1.49 6.08 -14.18
CA LEU A 87 -1.48 4.93 -13.27
C LEU A 87 -2.56 3.91 -13.58
N GLU A 88 -3.76 4.36 -13.95
CA GLU A 88 -4.86 3.47 -14.34
C GLU A 88 -4.52 2.62 -15.56
N ASN A 89 -3.82 3.20 -16.55
CA ASN A 89 -3.38 2.47 -17.74
C ASN A 89 -2.33 1.42 -17.39
N ILE A 90 -1.37 1.77 -16.51
CA ILE A 90 -0.36 0.83 -16.00
C ILE A 90 -1.05 -0.34 -15.28
N VAL A 91 -1.97 -0.03 -14.37
CA VAL A 91 -2.71 -1.06 -13.62
C VAL A 91 -3.50 -1.97 -14.56
N ALA A 92 -4.20 -1.41 -15.55
CA ALA A 92 -4.97 -2.17 -16.54
C ALA A 92 -4.05 -3.07 -17.38
N GLY A 93 -2.94 -2.55 -17.89
CA GLY A 93 -1.97 -3.32 -18.68
C GLY A 93 -1.37 -4.49 -17.88
N VAL A 94 -1.01 -4.26 -16.63
CA VAL A 94 -0.50 -5.30 -15.71
C VAL A 94 -1.60 -6.30 -15.37
N ARG A 95 -2.83 -5.85 -15.11
CA ARG A 95 -3.98 -6.72 -14.87
C ARG A 95 -4.20 -7.70 -16.04
N ASP A 96 -4.15 -7.19 -17.26
CA ASP A 96 -4.42 -8.00 -18.46
C ASP A 96 -3.24 -8.94 -18.81
N ALA A 97 -2.04 -8.60 -18.34
CA ALA A 97 -0.83 -9.40 -18.57
C ALA A 97 -0.72 -10.65 -17.66
N VAL A 98 -1.44 -10.72 -16.54
CA VAL A 98 -1.27 -11.75 -15.50
C VAL A 98 -2.59 -12.47 -15.21
N THR A 99 -2.53 -13.79 -15.03
CA THR A 99 -3.68 -14.60 -14.60
C THR A 99 -3.65 -14.82 -13.09
N LEU A 100 -4.84 -14.99 -12.47
CA LEU A 100 -4.96 -15.31 -11.03
C LEU A 100 -4.04 -14.42 -10.17
N LYS A 101 -4.36 -13.13 -10.09
CA LYS A 101 -3.57 -12.13 -9.39
C LYS A 101 -4.40 -11.39 -8.35
N TYR A 102 -3.69 -10.82 -7.38
CA TYR A 102 -4.21 -9.85 -6.42
C TYR A 102 -3.34 -8.59 -6.52
N ILE A 103 -3.95 -7.47 -6.87
CA ILE A 103 -3.23 -6.22 -7.14
C ILE A 103 -3.49 -5.24 -6.01
N THR A 104 -2.42 -4.72 -5.42
CA THR A 104 -2.49 -3.75 -4.32
C THR A 104 -1.79 -2.45 -4.69
N LEU A 105 -2.23 -1.36 -4.08
CA LEU A 105 -1.61 -0.04 -4.20
C LEU A 105 -1.21 0.46 -2.82
N ILE A 106 0.04 0.86 -2.65
CA ILE A 106 0.52 1.58 -1.46
C ILE A 106 0.54 3.07 -1.79
N THR A 107 -0.11 3.87 -0.96
CA THR A 107 -0.22 5.33 -1.13
C THR A 107 -0.28 6.04 0.23
N HIS A 108 0.18 7.28 0.31
CA HIS A 108 -0.08 8.12 1.48
C HIS A 108 -1.53 8.65 1.53
N GLY A 109 -2.34 8.42 0.48
CA GLY A 109 -3.76 8.79 0.46
C GLY A 109 -4.06 10.25 0.15
N GLY A 110 -3.07 11.13 0.11
CA GLY A 110 -3.27 12.57 -0.10
C GLY A 110 -3.89 12.94 -1.46
N MET A 111 -3.67 12.12 -2.48
CA MET A 111 -4.24 12.29 -3.83
C MET A 111 -5.36 11.28 -4.13
N LEU A 112 -5.71 10.43 -3.17
CA LEU A 112 -6.72 9.38 -3.34
C LEU A 112 -8.12 9.91 -2.98
N THR A 113 -8.77 10.59 -3.93
CA THR A 113 -10.19 10.93 -3.81
C THR A 113 -11.06 9.69 -4.05
N PRO A 114 -12.35 9.67 -3.62
CA PRO A 114 -13.25 8.56 -3.92
C PRO A 114 -13.37 8.27 -5.43
N GLU A 115 -13.38 9.29 -6.27
CA GLU A 115 -13.43 9.18 -7.73
C GLU A 115 -12.16 8.52 -8.27
N ARG A 116 -11.00 8.96 -7.79
CA ARG A 116 -9.70 8.37 -8.16
C ARG A 116 -9.59 6.92 -7.68
N ALA A 117 -10.06 6.63 -6.48
CA ALA A 117 -10.10 5.27 -5.95
C ALA A 117 -11.01 4.37 -6.80
N ARG A 118 -12.18 4.87 -7.22
CA ARG A 118 -13.09 4.15 -8.14
C ARG A 118 -12.42 3.84 -9.48
N SER A 119 -11.75 4.82 -10.08
CA SER A 119 -11.05 4.67 -11.35
C SER A 119 -9.95 3.59 -11.25
N LEU A 120 -9.13 3.63 -10.21
CA LEU A 120 -8.08 2.65 -9.95
C LEU A 120 -8.64 1.26 -9.65
N TRP A 121 -9.74 1.18 -8.89
CA TRP A 121 -10.43 -0.08 -8.62
C TRP A 121 -10.99 -0.71 -9.91
N GLN A 122 -11.60 0.09 -10.78
CA GLN A 122 -12.07 -0.36 -12.10
C GLN A 122 -10.91 -0.78 -13.01
N ALA A 123 -9.75 -0.12 -12.91
CA ALA A 123 -8.54 -0.51 -13.62
C ALA A 123 -7.99 -1.87 -13.15
N GLY A 124 -8.27 -2.28 -11.89
CA GLY A 124 -7.89 -3.60 -11.40
C GLY A 124 -7.27 -3.65 -10.00
N ILE A 125 -7.18 -2.53 -9.27
CA ILE A 125 -6.72 -2.55 -7.88
C ILE A 125 -7.72 -3.31 -7.02
N ASN A 126 -7.27 -4.33 -6.29
CA ASN A 126 -8.07 -5.09 -5.35
C ASN A 126 -8.00 -4.51 -3.93
N GLN A 127 -6.88 -3.87 -3.57
CA GLN A 127 -6.65 -3.36 -2.22
C GLN A 127 -5.84 -2.07 -2.22
N PHE A 128 -6.33 -1.10 -1.45
CA PHE A 128 -5.64 0.16 -1.16
C PHE A 128 -4.99 0.06 0.23
N ASN A 129 -3.66 0.12 0.28
CA ASN A 129 -2.88 0.21 1.51
C ASN A 129 -2.56 1.69 1.74
N ILE A 130 -3.33 2.33 2.61
CA ILE A 130 -3.21 3.76 2.90
C ILE A 130 -2.29 3.92 4.10
N SER A 131 -1.21 4.66 3.94
CA SER A 131 -0.26 4.93 5.02
C SER A 131 -0.92 5.74 6.13
N LEU A 132 -0.88 5.22 7.37
CA LEU A 132 -1.41 5.90 8.55
C LEU A 132 -0.62 5.49 9.79
N ASP A 133 0.20 6.39 10.31
CA ASP A 133 1.08 6.13 11.46
C ASP A 133 0.58 6.76 12.76
N TYR A 134 -0.35 7.72 12.68
CA TYR A 134 -1.01 8.41 13.79
C TYR A 134 -2.42 8.81 13.39
N LEU A 135 -3.34 8.88 14.34
CA LEU A 135 -4.72 9.33 14.13
C LEU A 135 -4.92 10.86 14.28
N ASP A 136 -3.87 11.59 14.55
CA ASP A 136 -3.87 13.02 14.85
C ASP A 136 -2.89 13.80 13.95
N ALA A 137 -2.72 15.10 14.21
CA ALA A 137 -1.83 15.99 13.47
C ALA A 137 -0.34 15.58 13.47
N ARG A 138 0.07 14.58 14.28
CA ARG A 138 1.40 13.97 14.18
C ARG A 138 1.58 13.30 12.83
N HIS A 139 0.51 12.70 12.27
CA HIS A 139 0.56 12.09 10.92
C HIS A 139 0.91 13.11 9.84
N ASP A 140 0.26 14.26 9.88
CA ASP A 140 0.48 15.35 8.93
C ASP A 140 1.93 15.86 8.99
N ARG A 141 2.44 16.06 10.22
CA ARG A 141 3.83 16.50 10.44
C ARG A 141 4.84 15.44 9.97
N ALA A 142 4.61 14.16 10.31
CA ALA A 142 5.49 13.06 9.93
C ALA A 142 5.58 12.86 8.42
N ARG A 143 4.50 13.19 7.69
CA ARG A 143 4.42 13.09 6.22
C ARG A 143 4.70 14.41 5.50
N GLY A 144 4.74 15.54 6.22
CA GLY A 144 4.90 16.86 5.63
C GLY A 144 3.73 17.29 4.75
N ILE A 145 2.52 16.79 5.03
CA ILE A 145 1.29 17.12 4.28
C ILE A 145 0.21 17.59 5.27
N PRO A 146 -0.06 18.89 5.37
CA PRO A 146 -1.11 19.42 6.25
C PRO A 146 -2.51 18.86 5.90
N GLY A 147 -3.27 18.47 6.92
CA GLY A 147 -4.64 17.96 6.78
C GLY A 147 -4.75 16.56 6.18
N LEU A 148 -3.64 15.81 6.08
CA LEU A 148 -3.63 14.47 5.47
C LEU A 148 -4.45 13.48 6.28
N SER A 149 -4.31 13.46 7.60
CA SER A 149 -5.03 12.56 8.50
C SER A 149 -6.54 12.74 8.39
N GLU A 150 -7.02 13.99 8.41
CA GLU A 150 -8.44 14.32 8.23
C GLU A 150 -8.95 13.91 6.84
N LYS A 151 -8.15 14.17 5.79
CA LYS A 151 -8.50 13.80 4.41
C LYS A 151 -8.67 12.29 4.27
N ILE A 152 -7.77 11.50 4.83
CA ILE A 152 -7.86 10.05 4.84
C ILE A 152 -9.17 9.61 5.53
N MET A 153 -9.42 10.12 6.75
CA MET A 153 -10.61 9.75 7.52
C MET A 153 -11.92 10.09 6.82
N ARG A 154 -11.97 11.20 6.06
CA ARG A 154 -13.16 11.58 5.26
C ARG A 154 -13.32 10.74 3.99
N SER A 155 -12.23 10.31 3.38
CA SER A 155 -12.27 9.59 2.10
C SER A 155 -12.74 8.15 2.25
N ILE A 156 -12.35 7.47 3.34
CA ILE A 156 -12.63 6.03 3.54
C ILE A 156 -14.15 5.69 3.53
N PRO A 157 -15.01 6.38 4.31
CA PRO A 157 -16.45 6.09 4.27
C PRO A 157 -17.03 6.23 2.86
N ARG A 158 -16.63 7.28 2.13
CA ARG A 158 -17.08 7.52 0.75
C ARG A 158 -16.59 6.45 -0.23
N MET A 159 -15.36 5.96 -0.05
CA MET A 159 -14.84 4.83 -0.83
C MET A 159 -15.68 3.57 -0.56
N ARG A 160 -16.09 3.34 0.69
CA ARG A 160 -16.95 2.20 1.03
C ARG A 160 -18.37 2.33 0.46
N GLU A 161 -18.96 3.52 0.50
CA GLU A 161 -20.27 3.81 -0.11
C GLU A 161 -20.31 3.48 -1.60
N ILE A 162 -19.20 3.64 -2.30
CA ILE A 162 -19.09 3.28 -3.73
C ILE A 162 -18.67 1.82 -3.97
N GLY A 163 -18.63 0.97 -2.91
CA GLY A 163 -18.42 -0.46 -2.99
C GLY A 163 -16.95 -0.91 -2.88
N ILE A 164 -16.02 -0.03 -2.54
CA ILE A 164 -14.61 -0.41 -2.34
C ILE A 164 -14.45 -0.98 -0.93
N THR A 165 -14.21 -2.30 -0.84
CA THR A 165 -14.05 -3.04 0.42
C THR A 165 -12.60 -3.29 0.79
N GLY A 166 -11.72 -3.39 -0.21
CA GLY A 166 -10.29 -3.66 -0.03
C GLY A 166 -9.50 -2.43 0.44
N ILE A 167 -9.67 -2.00 1.71
CA ILE A 167 -8.95 -0.87 2.29
C ILE A 167 -8.20 -1.34 3.52
N ARG A 168 -6.91 -1.01 3.63
CA ARG A 168 -6.07 -1.26 4.80
C ARG A 168 -5.28 -0.03 5.19
N PHE A 169 -5.11 0.18 6.47
CA PHE A 169 -4.06 1.06 6.98
C PHE A 169 -2.72 0.34 6.94
N ASN A 170 -1.70 1.05 6.47
CA ASN A 170 -0.33 0.57 6.46
C ASN A 170 0.47 1.44 7.43
N THR A 171 0.78 0.89 8.59
CA THR A 171 1.38 1.60 9.72
C THR A 171 2.82 1.15 9.89
N VAL A 172 3.74 2.10 9.88
CA VAL A 172 5.14 1.87 10.25
C VAL A 172 5.27 2.02 11.77
N ILE A 173 5.62 0.93 12.44
CA ILE A 173 5.89 0.93 13.88
C ILE A 173 7.20 1.64 14.13
N LYS A 174 7.16 2.69 14.94
CA LYS A 174 8.30 3.52 15.32
C LYS A 174 8.30 3.75 16.84
N ARG A 175 9.44 4.19 17.35
CA ARG A 175 9.61 4.53 18.78
C ARG A 175 8.56 5.51 19.30
N ASP A 176 8.10 6.44 18.47
CA ASP A 176 7.24 7.57 18.82
C ASP A 176 5.75 7.36 18.51
N ASN A 177 5.34 6.14 18.08
CA ASN A 177 3.93 5.88 17.77
C ASN A 177 3.37 4.58 18.37
N LEU A 178 4.01 4.00 19.36
CA LEU A 178 3.49 2.78 20.02
C LEU A 178 2.13 3.02 20.67
N ASP A 179 1.87 4.23 21.16
CA ASP A 179 0.59 4.69 21.71
C ASP A 179 -0.54 4.74 20.68
N GLN A 180 -0.22 4.71 19.40
CA GLN A 180 -1.18 4.81 18.32
C GLN A 180 -1.62 3.46 17.76
N LEU A 181 -0.90 2.39 18.03
CA LEU A 181 -1.15 1.10 17.35
C LEU A 181 -2.53 0.55 17.66
N LEU A 182 -2.91 0.48 18.96
CA LEU A 182 -4.24 0.02 19.37
C LEU A 182 -5.36 0.97 18.90
N PRO A 183 -5.26 2.30 19.09
CA PRO A 183 -6.22 3.26 18.51
C PRO A 183 -6.39 3.11 16.99
N ILE A 184 -5.32 2.86 16.22
CA ILE A 184 -5.41 2.64 14.77
C ILE A 184 -6.18 1.36 14.46
N VAL A 185 -5.96 0.27 15.20
CA VAL A 185 -6.71 -0.99 15.02
C VAL A 185 -8.20 -0.77 15.31
N GLN A 186 -8.52 -0.09 16.42
CA GLN A 186 -9.90 0.24 16.80
C GLN A 186 -10.58 1.09 15.72
N ARG A 187 -9.90 2.13 15.24
CA ARG A 187 -10.42 3.00 14.16
C ARG A 187 -10.58 2.24 12.84
N ALA A 188 -9.64 1.36 12.50
CA ALA A 188 -9.75 0.52 11.33
C ALA A 188 -10.99 -0.39 11.41
N ARG A 189 -11.24 -1.00 12.56
CA ARG A 189 -12.42 -1.83 12.82
C ARG A 189 -13.72 -1.03 12.64
N GLU A 190 -13.82 0.17 13.20
CA GLU A 190 -14.98 1.06 13.05
C GLU A 190 -15.26 1.40 11.57
N LEU A 191 -14.20 1.63 10.80
CA LEU A 191 -14.28 1.95 9.37
C LEU A 191 -14.40 0.71 8.46
N GLY A 192 -14.37 -0.50 9.03
CA GLY A 192 -14.37 -1.76 8.27
C GLY A 192 -13.11 -1.94 7.43
N CYS A 193 -11.97 -1.43 7.88
CA CYS A 193 -10.66 -1.54 7.23
C CYS A 193 -9.79 -2.60 7.91
N GLY A 194 -8.82 -3.16 7.17
CA GLY A 194 -7.75 -3.94 7.76
C GLY A 194 -6.57 -3.06 8.21
N VAL A 195 -5.61 -3.66 8.91
CA VAL A 195 -4.34 -3.01 9.26
C VAL A 195 -3.18 -3.92 8.87
N ASN A 196 -2.10 -3.32 8.38
CA ASN A 196 -0.79 -3.94 8.21
C ASN A 196 0.21 -3.17 9.04
N PHE A 197 1.04 -3.87 9.78
CA PHE A 197 2.15 -3.30 10.52
C PHE A 197 3.49 -3.68 9.89
N SER A 198 4.42 -2.73 9.85
CA SER A 198 5.81 -2.94 9.42
C SER A 198 6.74 -2.24 10.41
N CYS A 199 7.74 -2.92 10.92
CA CYS A 199 8.72 -2.29 11.80
C CYS A 199 9.62 -1.35 11.01
N TYR A 200 9.87 -0.17 11.56
CA TYR A 200 10.86 0.76 11.03
C TYR A 200 12.27 0.19 11.17
N THR A 201 13.07 0.38 10.16
CA THR A 201 14.50 0.05 10.17
C THR A 201 15.32 1.23 9.64
N ALA A 202 16.53 1.40 10.14
CA ALA A 202 17.46 2.42 9.65
C ALA A 202 18.05 2.10 8.26
N ALA A 203 17.71 0.98 7.66
CA ALA A 203 18.37 0.46 6.45
C ALA A 203 18.23 1.37 5.22
N LYS A 204 17.17 2.20 5.14
CA LYS A 204 16.93 3.06 3.96
C LYS A 204 17.67 4.40 4.02
N ASN A 205 17.79 5.03 5.18
CA ASN A 205 18.31 6.40 5.31
C ASN A 205 19.36 6.56 6.40
N GLY A 206 19.79 5.47 7.05
CA GLY A 206 20.76 5.48 8.12
C GLY A 206 20.26 6.08 9.45
N ASN A 207 19.03 6.60 9.52
CA ASN A 207 18.48 7.19 10.73
C ASN A 207 17.92 6.11 11.67
N ALA A 208 18.48 5.97 12.85
CA ALA A 208 18.05 5.01 13.87
C ALA A 208 17.07 5.59 14.89
N ASP A 209 16.70 6.87 14.83
CA ASP A 209 15.87 7.54 15.84
C ASP A 209 14.47 6.90 15.98
N GLY A 210 13.94 6.36 14.90
CA GLY A 210 12.65 5.68 14.87
C GLY A 210 12.70 4.20 15.26
N VAL A 211 13.87 3.60 15.46
CA VAL A 211 14.02 2.17 15.77
C VAL A 211 13.58 1.91 17.21
N ILE A 212 12.69 0.94 17.40
CA ILE A 212 12.24 0.51 18.74
C ILE A 212 13.36 -0.26 19.46
N ASP A 213 13.49 -0.03 20.76
CA ASP A 213 14.44 -0.75 21.62
C ASP A 213 13.80 -2.02 22.25
N ARG A 214 14.54 -2.72 23.09
CA ARG A 214 14.07 -3.96 23.74
C ARG A 214 12.90 -3.74 24.70
N GLU A 215 12.86 -2.61 25.39
CA GLU A 215 11.76 -2.30 26.32
C GLU A 215 10.50 -2.01 25.54
N GLN A 216 10.59 -1.21 24.47
CA GLN A 216 9.51 -0.90 23.55
C GLN A 216 9.01 -2.16 22.80
N THR A 217 9.90 -3.11 22.52
CA THR A 217 9.49 -4.40 21.94
C THR A 217 8.59 -5.18 22.93
N ARG A 218 8.90 -5.15 24.22
CA ARG A 218 8.02 -5.78 25.24
C ARG A 218 6.68 -5.07 25.38
N GLN A 219 6.66 -3.74 25.31
CA GLN A 219 5.41 -2.96 25.27
C GLN A 219 4.57 -3.34 24.07
N LEU A 220 5.19 -3.47 22.88
CA LEU A 220 4.52 -3.91 21.67
C LEU A 220 3.89 -5.31 21.83
N GLU A 221 4.60 -6.27 22.45
CA GLU A 221 4.06 -7.60 22.74
C GLU A 221 2.80 -7.53 23.62
N GLY A 222 2.74 -6.59 24.58
CA GLY A 222 1.54 -6.33 25.37
C GLY A 222 0.36 -5.84 24.53
N VAL A 223 0.59 -4.83 23.71
CA VAL A 223 -0.42 -4.24 22.82
C VAL A 223 -0.96 -5.25 21.79
N MET A 224 -0.13 -6.18 21.32
CA MET A 224 -0.54 -7.19 20.32
C MET A 224 -1.36 -8.33 20.90
N ARG A 225 -1.48 -8.45 22.23
CA ARG A 225 -2.30 -9.46 22.92
C ARG A 225 -3.72 -8.98 23.24
N GLU A 226 -3.98 -7.69 23.18
CA GLU A 226 -5.30 -7.06 23.35
C GLU A 226 -6.09 -7.04 22.02
#